data_8d2e1f53e5838a5a254bdb0c05645b50
#
_entry.id   8d2e1f53e5838a5a254bdb0c05645b50
#
_cell.length_a   1.000
_cell.length_b   1.000
_cell.length_c   1.000
_cell.angle_alpha   90.00
_cell.angle_beta   90.00
_cell.angle_gamma   90.00
#
_symmetry.space_group_name_H-M   'P 1'
#
loop_
_entity.id
_entity.type
_entity.pdbx_description
1 polymer ?
#
loop_
_entity_poly.entity_id
_entity_poly.type
_entity_poly.pdbx_seq_one_letter_code
_entity_poly.pdbx_strand_id
1 'polypeptide(L)'
;MAKRATRRPKKTDIATTALGEEPAKRSRKKSAPMKGESSSREFNVHVKTAKRRDYASTLWLKRQLNDPYVRRAKAEGWRSRAAFKLLELDEKFSLLKPGARVVDLGCAPGGWCQVAVKAVGRSGRVVGIDYLETPAVPGAEILQLDFLDDDAPARLKDALGGPADVVLSDMAAPTTGHRSTDHLRIVALAEAALDFAEDVLAPGGAYVCKVFAGGAEGELLARLKANFTSVKHAKPKASRSDSAEKYVVATGFRKSGPAEEITEEIEGDSKDANP
;
A
#
# COMPACT_ATOMS: atom_id res chain seq x y z
N MET A 1 -54.57 14.34 31.74
CA MET A 1 -54.28 13.92 33.15
C MET A 1 -53.34 12.73 33.06
N ALA A 2 -52.07 12.90 33.53
CA ALA A 2 -51.29 11.80 34.11
C ALA A 2 -49.83 12.28 34.28
N LYS A 3 -49.32 12.04 35.42
CA LYS A 3 -48.30 12.71 36.20
C LYS A 3 -46.87 12.44 35.75
N ARG A 4 -46.10 13.49 35.73
CA ARG A 4 -44.64 13.54 35.65
C ARG A 4 -44.04 13.07 36.99
N ALA A 5 -43.02 12.21 36.96
CA ALA A 5 -42.21 11.91 38.12
C ALA A 5 -40.74 12.26 37.83
N THR A 6 -40.29 13.29 38.51
CA THR A 6 -38.88 13.77 38.54
C THR A 6 -38.10 12.98 39.57
N ARG A 7 -36.91 12.47 39.23
CA ARG A 7 -35.95 11.91 40.18
C ARG A 7 -34.73 12.83 40.31
N ARG A 8 -34.45 13.27 41.52
CA ARG A 8 -33.30 14.06 41.97
C ARG A 8 -32.01 13.20 42.01
N PRO A 9 -30.82 13.79 41.83
CA PRO A 9 -29.55 13.12 42.04
C PRO A 9 -29.12 13.14 43.52
N LYS A 10 -28.40 12.11 43.97
CA LYS A 10 -27.80 11.97 45.28
C LYS A 10 -26.41 12.65 45.31
N LYS A 11 -26.15 13.38 46.42
CA LYS A 11 -24.88 13.96 46.81
C LYS A 11 -23.88 12.89 47.22
N THR A 12 -22.61 13.04 46.80
CA THR A 12 -21.45 12.31 47.33
C THR A 12 -20.73 13.19 48.32
N ASP A 13 -20.54 12.66 49.51
CA ASP A 13 -19.77 13.29 50.59
C ASP A 13 -18.28 13.08 50.38
N ILE A 14 -17.54 14.16 50.62
CA ILE A 14 -16.08 14.24 50.67
C ILE A 14 -15.64 13.96 52.10
N ALA A 15 -14.76 12.99 52.30
CA ALA A 15 -14.03 12.82 53.57
C ALA A 15 -12.53 12.99 53.32
N THR A 16 -12.02 14.08 53.84
CA THR A 16 -10.60 14.40 54.01
C THR A 16 -10.09 13.70 55.25
N THR A 17 -8.96 12.99 55.17
CA THR A 17 -8.13 12.76 56.37
C THR A 17 -6.64 12.74 55.98
N ALA A 18 -5.88 13.47 56.76
CA ALA A 18 -4.48 13.78 56.58
C ALA A 18 -3.55 12.88 57.43
N LEU A 19 -2.29 12.81 56.99
CA LEU A 19 -1.02 12.69 57.74
C LEU A 19 -0.67 11.38 58.46
N GLY A 20 0.51 10.87 58.11
CA GLY A 20 1.29 9.89 58.89
C GLY A 20 2.55 9.46 58.14
N GLU A 21 3.65 10.22 58.28
CA GLU A 21 5.01 9.85 57.86
C GLU A 21 5.59 8.79 58.81
N GLU A 22 6.24 7.74 58.23
CA GLU A 22 7.44 7.14 58.81
C GLU A 22 8.29 6.41 57.76
N PRO A 23 9.63 6.40 57.87
CA PRO A 23 10.52 5.99 56.80
C PRO A 23 10.85 4.50 56.83
N ALA A 24 10.58 3.77 55.76
CA ALA A 24 10.91 2.38 55.65
C ALA A 24 12.32 2.11 55.08
N LYS A 25 13.01 1.22 55.75
CA LYS A 25 14.37 0.74 55.60
C LYS A 25 14.69 0.25 54.16
N ARG A 26 15.80 0.77 53.59
CA ARG A 26 16.46 0.28 52.38
C ARG A 26 16.93 -1.19 52.54
N SER A 27 16.27 -2.12 51.92
CA SER A 27 16.82 -3.46 51.67
C SER A 27 17.38 -3.53 50.22
N ARG A 28 18.71 -3.69 50.11
CA ARG A 28 19.41 -4.01 48.87
C ARG A 28 18.92 -5.37 48.38
N LYS A 29 18.04 -5.42 47.39
CA LYS A 29 17.78 -6.62 46.62
C LYS A 29 18.81 -6.74 45.48
N LYS A 30 19.57 -7.84 45.52
CA LYS A 30 20.48 -8.26 44.50
C LYS A 30 19.76 -8.39 43.14
N SER A 31 20.32 -7.79 42.07
CA SER A 31 19.89 -7.95 40.71
C SER A 31 19.96 -9.41 40.29
N ALA A 32 18.81 -10.00 39.98
CA ALA A 32 18.75 -11.30 39.32
C ALA A 32 19.12 -11.14 37.83
N PRO A 33 19.78 -12.15 37.20
CA PRO A 33 20.14 -12.08 35.79
C PRO A 33 18.90 -12.02 34.92
N MET A 34 18.91 -11.16 33.90
CA MET A 34 17.88 -11.08 32.87
C MET A 34 17.80 -12.44 32.15
N LYS A 35 16.74 -13.18 32.40
CA LYS A 35 16.36 -14.34 31.61
C LYS A 35 15.86 -13.84 30.27
N GLY A 36 16.36 -14.51 29.22
CA GLY A 36 16.11 -14.27 27.83
C GLY A 36 14.63 -14.15 27.45
N GLU A 37 14.46 -13.61 26.27
CA GLU A 37 13.22 -13.37 25.54
C GLU A 37 12.14 -14.41 25.82
N SER A 38 11.10 -13.97 26.52
CA SER A 38 9.91 -14.80 26.69
C SER A 38 9.27 -14.95 25.29
N SER A 39 9.26 -16.18 24.77
CA SER A 39 8.43 -16.56 23.64
C SER A 39 7.04 -15.96 23.86
N SER A 40 6.65 -15.00 23.01
CA SER A 40 5.32 -14.43 23.01
C SER A 40 4.34 -15.59 22.80
N ARG A 41 3.60 -15.95 23.85
CA ARG A 41 2.46 -16.86 23.71
C ARG A 41 1.55 -16.22 22.65
N GLU A 42 1.40 -16.86 21.52
CA GLU A 42 0.46 -16.45 20.48
C GLU A 42 -0.93 -16.48 21.09
N PHE A 43 -1.47 -15.29 21.37
CA PHE A 43 -2.86 -15.16 21.82
C PHE A 43 -3.76 -15.51 20.64
N ASN A 44 -4.23 -16.77 20.61
CA ASN A 44 -5.20 -17.21 19.61
C ASN A 44 -6.57 -16.64 19.96
N VAL A 45 -6.94 -15.53 19.33
CA VAL A 45 -8.23 -14.87 19.53
C VAL A 45 -9.31 -15.62 18.76
N HIS A 46 -10.33 -16.10 19.48
CA HIS A 46 -11.49 -16.75 18.89
C HIS A 46 -12.54 -15.75 18.42
N VAL A 47 -13.15 -16.02 17.27
CA VAL A 47 -14.24 -15.21 16.72
C VAL A 47 -15.53 -15.49 17.53
N LYS A 48 -15.90 -14.58 18.42
CA LYS A 48 -17.10 -14.73 19.30
C LYS A 48 -18.40 -14.91 18.51
N THR A 49 -18.48 -14.40 17.28
CA THR A 49 -19.68 -14.45 16.42
C THR A 49 -19.62 -15.56 15.36
N ALA A 50 -18.69 -16.51 15.46
CA ALA A 50 -18.48 -17.58 14.48
C ALA A 50 -19.76 -18.36 14.13
N LYS A 51 -20.62 -18.65 15.13
CA LYS A 51 -21.89 -19.40 14.94
C LYS A 51 -22.93 -18.67 14.09
N ARG A 52 -22.78 -17.35 13.89
CA ARG A 52 -23.74 -16.49 13.15
C ARG A 52 -23.21 -16.04 11.79
N ARG A 53 -22.05 -16.52 11.37
CA ARG A 53 -21.36 -16.12 10.15
C ARG A 53 -21.12 -17.33 9.27
N ASP A 54 -21.01 -17.10 7.96
CA ASP A 54 -20.52 -18.13 7.05
C ASP A 54 -19.06 -18.50 7.39
N TYR A 55 -18.65 -19.67 6.90
CA TYR A 55 -17.34 -20.23 7.18
C TYR A 55 -16.18 -19.34 6.67
N ALA A 56 -16.32 -18.78 5.47
CA ALA A 56 -15.29 -17.94 4.85
C ALA A 56 -15.08 -16.65 5.65
N SER A 57 -16.16 -15.96 6.03
CA SER A 57 -16.12 -14.78 6.91
C SER A 57 -15.50 -15.09 8.27
N THR A 58 -15.80 -16.26 8.83
CA THR A 58 -15.23 -16.69 10.12
C THR A 58 -13.72 -16.91 10.01
N LEU A 59 -13.26 -17.59 8.95
CA LEU A 59 -11.83 -17.79 8.69
C LEU A 59 -11.11 -16.46 8.44
N TRP A 60 -11.70 -15.57 7.68
CA TRP A 60 -11.14 -14.25 7.42
C TRP A 60 -10.95 -13.45 8.71
N LEU A 61 -12.00 -13.37 9.56
CA LEU A 61 -11.92 -12.71 10.85
C LEU A 61 -10.88 -13.35 11.78
N LYS A 62 -10.82 -14.69 11.83
CA LYS A 62 -9.82 -15.39 12.62
C LYS A 62 -8.40 -15.00 12.18
N ARG A 63 -8.13 -14.94 10.87
CA ARG A 63 -6.86 -14.49 10.32
C ARG A 63 -6.56 -13.04 10.69
N GLN A 64 -7.54 -12.14 10.54
CA GLN A 64 -7.38 -10.73 10.88
C GLN A 64 -7.06 -10.49 12.36
N LEU A 65 -7.80 -11.14 13.27
CA LEU A 65 -7.62 -10.96 14.71
C LEU A 65 -6.28 -11.52 15.22
N ASN A 66 -5.73 -12.52 14.56
CA ASN A 66 -4.49 -13.17 14.96
C ASN A 66 -3.25 -12.70 14.16
N ASP A 67 -3.44 -11.80 13.19
CA ASP A 67 -2.35 -11.27 12.39
C ASP A 67 -1.54 -10.23 13.18
N PRO A 68 -0.24 -10.47 13.42
CA PRO A 68 0.61 -9.55 14.18
C PRO A 68 0.73 -8.17 13.53
N TYR A 69 0.73 -8.10 12.19
CA TYR A 69 0.78 -6.85 11.45
C TYR A 69 -0.51 -6.04 11.56
N VAL A 70 -1.67 -6.69 11.69
CA VAL A 70 -2.95 -6.00 11.96
C VAL A 70 -2.91 -5.33 13.34
N ARG A 71 -2.41 -6.03 14.37
CA ARG A 71 -2.27 -5.47 15.72
C ARG A 71 -1.26 -4.33 15.73
N ARG A 72 -0.14 -4.52 15.08
CA ARG A 72 0.91 -3.52 14.95
C ARG A 72 0.42 -2.28 14.20
N ALA A 73 -0.28 -2.46 13.08
CA ALA A 73 -0.88 -1.36 12.33
C ALA A 73 -1.79 -0.50 13.21
N LYS A 74 -2.66 -1.14 13.99
CA LYS A 74 -3.55 -0.44 14.92
C LYS A 74 -2.77 0.32 16.01
N ALA A 75 -1.71 -0.27 16.56
CA ALA A 75 -0.89 0.36 17.59
C ALA A 75 -0.09 1.56 17.05
N GLU A 76 0.37 1.50 15.80
CA GLU A 76 1.16 2.54 15.14
C GLU A 76 0.31 3.56 14.36
N GLY A 77 -1.02 3.43 14.36
CA GLY A 77 -1.93 4.35 13.68
C GLY A 77 -2.02 4.18 12.17
N TRP A 78 -1.54 3.03 11.62
CA TRP A 78 -1.71 2.70 10.21
C TRP A 78 -3.12 2.18 9.94
N ARG A 79 -3.70 2.55 8.83
CA ARG A 79 -5.06 2.14 8.42
C ARG A 79 -5.17 0.65 8.11
N SER A 80 -4.09 0.05 7.65
CA SER A 80 -4.05 -1.37 7.32
C SER A 80 -2.66 -1.97 7.50
N ARG A 81 -2.60 -3.28 7.60
CA ARG A 81 -1.34 -4.03 7.59
C ARG A 81 -0.54 -3.84 6.30
N ALA A 82 -1.20 -3.45 5.21
CA ALA A 82 -0.55 -3.21 3.92
C ALA A 82 0.51 -2.10 4.00
N ALA A 83 0.38 -1.15 4.95
CA ALA A 83 1.39 -0.13 5.18
C ALA A 83 2.79 -0.74 5.38
N PHE A 84 2.90 -1.85 6.11
CA PHE A 84 4.19 -2.51 6.33
C PHE A 84 4.80 -3.12 5.07
N LYS A 85 4.00 -3.50 4.10
CA LYS A 85 4.51 -3.97 2.80
C LYS A 85 5.30 -2.86 2.10
N LEU A 86 4.71 -1.65 2.03
CA LEU A 86 5.36 -0.51 1.41
C LEU A 86 6.57 -0.04 2.23
N LEU A 87 6.48 -0.03 3.56
CA LEU A 87 7.62 0.30 4.43
C LEU A 87 8.82 -0.64 4.16
N GLU A 88 8.58 -1.96 4.09
CA GLU A 88 9.63 -2.94 3.82
C GLU A 88 10.18 -2.86 2.38
N LEU A 89 9.33 -2.50 1.41
CA LEU A 89 9.76 -2.25 0.04
C LEU A 89 10.61 -0.99 -0.05
N ASP A 90 10.18 0.08 0.61
CA ASP A 90 10.90 1.35 0.63
C ASP A 90 12.25 1.24 1.36
N GLU A 91 12.30 0.55 2.50
CA GLU A 91 13.54 0.24 3.22
C GLU A 91 14.57 -0.47 2.31
N LYS A 92 14.08 -1.40 1.49
CA LYS A 92 14.94 -2.21 0.62
C LYS A 92 15.37 -1.50 -0.66
N PHE A 93 14.49 -0.69 -1.25
CA PHE A 93 14.68 -0.16 -2.60
C PHE A 93 14.81 1.36 -2.65
N SER A 94 14.61 2.06 -1.52
CA SER A 94 14.69 3.54 -1.40
C SER A 94 13.83 4.27 -2.43
N LEU A 95 12.55 3.87 -2.50
CA LEU A 95 11.59 4.33 -3.49
C LEU A 95 11.09 5.75 -3.22
N LEU A 96 10.77 6.02 -1.94
CA LEU A 96 10.09 7.24 -1.52
C LEU A 96 11.11 8.27 -1.02
N LYS A 97 11.32 9.33 -1.79
CA LYS A 97 12.24 10.41 -1.43
C LYS A 97 11.48 11.66 -0.99
N PRO A 98 12.04 12.48 -0.09
CA PRO A 98 11.47 13.79 0.23
C PRO A 98 11.22 14.61 -1.04
N GLY A 99 10.05 15.22 -1.14
CA GLY A 99 9.64 16.01 -2.28
C GLY A 99 9.08 15.22 -3.47
N ALA A 100 9.10 13.90 -3.45
CA ALA A 100 8.63 13.06 -4.56
C ALA A 100 7.13 13.19 -4.80
N ARG A 101 6.73 13.02 -6.08
CA ARG A 101 5.34 12.86 -6.52
C ARG A 101 5.03 11.37 -6.64
N VAL A 102 4.02 10.92 -5.90
CA VAL A 102 3.67 9.50 -5.79
C VAL A 102 2.22 9.29 -6.17
N VAL A 103 1.96 8.29 -6.99
CA VAL A 103 0.61 7.78 -7.28
C VAL A 103 0.43 6.41 -6.62
N ASP A 104 -0.71 6.20 -5.95
CA ASP A 104 -1.09 4.95 -5.29
C ASP A 104 -2.38 4.40 -5.92
N LEU A 105 -2.24 3.39 -6.78
CA LEU A 105 -3.33 2.74 -7.51
C LEU A 105 -3.90 1.59 -6.66
N GLY A 106 -5.22 1.65 -6.37
CA GLY A 106 -5.87 0.74 -5.44
C GLY A 106 -5.57 1.10 -3.99
N CYS A 107 -5.72 2.40 -3.67
CA CYS A 107 -5.21 2.95 -2.42
C CYS A 107 -6.01 2.57 -1.16
N ALA A 108 -7.26 2.10 -1.29
CA ALA A 108 -8.12 1.80 -0.14
C ALA A 108 -7.51 0.75 0.81
N PRO A 109 -7.58 0.96 2.10
CA PRO A 109 -8.14 2.06 2.88
C PRO A 109 -7.18 3.24 3.13
N GLY A 110 -6.12 3.42 2.36
CA GLY A 110 -5.16 4.52 2.45
C GLY A 110 -3.88 4.22 3.25
N GLY A 111 -3.56 2.95 3.46
CA GLY A 111 -2.36 2.56 4.21
C GLY A 111 -1.06 2.92 3.50
N TRP A 112 -1.00 2.73 2.18
CA TRP A 112 0.16 3.10 1.36
C TRP A 112 0.26 4.61 1.19
N CYS A 113 -0.86 5.30 0.97
CA CYS A 113 -0.88 6.78 0.98
C CYS A 113 -0.32 7.36 2.27
N GLN A 114 -0.65 6.79 3.47
CA GLN A 114 -0.08 7.26 4.73
C GLN A 114 1.45 7.13 4.78
N VAL A 115 1.98 6.00 4.29
CA VAL A 115 3.44 5.77 4.22
C VAL A 115 4.08 6.76 3.26
N ALA A 116 3.50 6.92 2.06
CA ALA A 116 4.01 7.82 1.04
C ALA A 116 4.05 9.27 1.56
N VAL A 117 2.94 9.78 2.12
CA VAL A 117 2.88 11.15 2.70
C VAL A 117 3.96 11.37 3.75
N LYS A 118 4.16 10.40 4.64
CA LYS A 118 5.16 10.50 5.70
C LYS A 118 6.58 10.55 5.13
N ALA A 119 6.85 9.79 4.06
CA ALA A 119 8.17 9.72 3.45
C ALA A 119 8.48 10.94 2.58
N VAL A 120 7.54 11.38 1.74
CA VAL A 120 7.78 12.50 0.82
C VAL A 120 7.71 13.86 1.50
N GLY A 121 7.05 13.95 2.64
CA GLY A 121 6.93 15.18 3.44
C GLY A 121 6.09 16.26 2.76
N ARG A 122 6.18 17.50 3.29
CA ARG A 122 5.31 18.61 2.86
C ARG A 122 5.58 19.12 1.45
N SER A 123 6.77 18.93 0.92
CA SER A 123 7.16 19.33 -0.44
C SER A 123 6.78 18.30 -1.49
N GLY A 124 6.41 17.07 -1.07
CA GLY A 124 5.97 16.03 -1.96
C GLY A 124 4.47 16.11 -2.28
N ARG A 125 4.06 15.30 -3.24
CA ARG A 125 2.66 15.14 -3.65
C ARG A 125 2.29 13.67 -3.61
N VAL A 126 1.15 13.33 -3.01
CA VAL A 126 0.60 11.97 -3.01
C VAL A 126 -0.82 12.02 -3.53
N VAL A 127 -1.08 11.22 -4.57
CA VAL A 127 -2.42 11.04 -5.14
C VAL A 127 -2.77 9.56 -5.08
N GLY A 128 -3.91 9.24 -4.48
CA GLY A 128 -4.45 7.88 -4.44
C GLY A 128 -5.73 7.77 -5.27
N ILE A 129 -5.96 6.61 -5.86
CA ILE A 129 -7.22 6.28 -6.55
C ILE A 129 -7.72 4.93 -6.12
N ASP A 130 -9.02 4.82 -5.86
CA ASP A 130 -9.72 3.56 -5.62
C ASP A 130 -11.21 3.72 -5.93
N TYR A 131 -11.85 2.68 -6.43
CA TYR A 131 -13.31 2.67 -6.59
C TYR A 131 -14.05 2.56 -5.25
N LEU A 132 -13.38 2.02 -4.23
CA LEU A 132 -13.88 1.97 -2.86
C LEU A 132 -13.73 3.32 -2.18
N GLU A 133 -14.73 3.69 -1.40
CA GLU A 133 -14.64 4.85 -0.54
C GLU A 133 -13.42 4.75 0.40
N THR A 134 -12.55 5.73 0.30
CA THR A 134 -11.35 5.82 1.14
C THR A 134 -11.44 7.08 1.99
N PRO A 135 -11.46 6.97 3.32
CA PRO A 135 -11.47 8.14 4.18
C PRO A 135 -10.28 9.05 3.89
N ALA A 136 -10.44 10.37 4.02
CA ALA A 136 -9.39 11.34 3.71
C ALA A 136 -8.07 11.02 4.42
N VAL A 137 -6.96 10.97 3.68
CA VAL A 137 -5.61 10.81 4.22
C VAL A 137 -4.96 12.19 4.28
N PRO A 138 -4.68 12.74 5.47
CA PRO A 138 -4.04 14.04 5.57
C PRO A 138 -2.73 14.09 4.76
N GLY A 139 -2.63 15.05 3.83
CA GLY A 139 -1.46 15.20 2.96
C GLY A 139 -1.50 14.41 1.65
N ALA A 140 -2.54 13.60 1.41
CA ALA A 140 -2.80 12.97 0.13
C ALA A 140 -4.13 13.46 -0.45
N GLU A 141 -4.21 13.55 -1.76
CA GLU A 141 -5.45 13.68 -2.51
C GLU A 141 -5.96 12.30 -2.90
N ILE A 142 -7.23 12.01 -2.61
CA ILE A 142 -7.83 10.71 -2.90
C ILE A 142 -8.96 10.90 -3.92
N LEU A 143 -8.85 10.21 -5.03
CA LEU A 143 -9.86 10.15 -6.07
C LEU A 143 -10.68 8.87 -5.87
N GLN A 144 -11.99 9.01 -5.63
CA GLN A 144 -12.89 7.87 -5.64
C GLN A 144 -13.38 7.64 -7.07
N LEU A 145 -12.72 6.73 -7.77
CA LEU A 145 -12.96 6.41 -9.17
C LEU A 145 -12.39 5.04 -9.47
N ASP A 146 -12.97 4.30 -10.41
CA ASP A 146 -12.33 3.10 -10.94
C ASP A 146 -11.13 3.49 -11.79
N PHE A 147 -9.97 2.91 -11.50
CA PHE A 147 -8.76 3.18 -12.28
C PHE A 147 -8.90 2.76 -13.77
N LEU A 148 -9.79 1.83 -14.06
CA LEU A 148 -10.04 1.34 -15.42
C LEU A 148 -11.04 2.23 -16.19
N ASP A 149 -11.59 3.29 -15.60
CA ASP A 149 -12.42 4.25 -16.30
C ASP A 149 -11.56 5.12 -17.25
N ASP A 150 -12.09 5.46 -18.41
CA ASP A 150 -11.35 6.16 -19.48
C ASP A 150 -10.81 7.54 -19.05
N ASP A 151 -11.46 8.21 -18.11
CA ASP A 151 -11.04 9.52 -17.59
C ASP A 151 -10.08 9.45 -16.40
N ALA A 152 -9.86 8.27 -15.81
CA ALA A 152 -9.02 8.11 -14.64
C ALA A 152 -7.56 8.55 -14.85
N PRO A 153 -6.88 8.22 -15.97
CA PRO A 153 -5.52 8.67 -16.22
C PRO A 153 -5.39 10.20 -16.29
N ALA A 154 -6.36 10.88 -16.95
CA ALA A 154 -6.35 12.34 -17.06
C ALA A 154 -6.52 12.99 -15.69
N ARG A 155 -7.49 12.54 -14.90
CA ARG A 155 -7.74 13.05 -13.55
C ARG A 155 -6.56 12.82 -12.59
N LEU A 156 -5.90 11.68 -12.69
CA LEU A 156 -4.68 11.41 -11.92
C LEU A 156 -3.54 12.36 -12.28
N LYS A 157 -3.33 12.63 -13.59
CA LYS A 157 -2.32 13.59 -14.07
C LYS A 157 -2.61 15.00 -13.57
N ASP A 158 -3.86 15.45 -13.65
CA ASP A 158 -4.28 16.76 -13.19
C ASP A 158 -4.06 16.89 -11.68
N ALA A 159 -4.49 15.90 -10.90
CA ALA A 159 -4.29 15.88 -9.45
C ALA A 159 -2.82 15.86 -9.07
N LEU A 160 -1.97 15.16 -9.84
CA LEU A 160 -0.53 15.04 -9.57
C LEU A 160 0.21 16.36 -9.88
N GLY A 161 -0.24 17.11 -10.88
CA GLY A 161 0.32 18.43 -11.27
C GLY A 161 1.75 18.35 -11.81
N GLY A 162 2.13 17.24 -12.43
CA GLY A 162 3.45 17.02 -13.04
C GLY A 162 3.85 15.55 -13.10
N PRO A 163 5.04 15.21 -13.63
CA PRO A 163 5.49 13.83 -13.72
C PRO A 163 5.58 13.15 -12.36
N ALA A 164 5.29 11.86 -12.32
CA ALA A 164 5.43 11.02 -11.13
C ALA A 164 6.89 10.57 -10.93
N ASP A 165 7.36 10.56 -9.70
CA ASP A 165 8.60 9.90 -9.33
C ASP A 165 8.37 8.41 -9.02
N VAL A 166 7.18 8.08 -8.50
CA VAL A 166 6.83 6.70 -8.13
C VAL A 166 5.36 6.43 -8.45
N VAL A 167 5.11 5.32 -9.14
CA VAL A 167 3.78 4.73 -9.30
C VAL A 167 3.73 3.42 -8.53
N LEU A 168 2.79 3.33 -7.60
CA LEU A 168 2.55 2.18 -6.73
C LEU A 168 1.21 1.53 -7.12
N SER A 169 1.15 0.19 -7.11
CA SER A 169 -0.09 -0.54 -7.35
C SER A 169 -0.19 -1.76 -6.42
N ASP A 170 -1.10 -1.70 -5.45
CA ASP A 170 -1.54 -2.87 -4.66
C ASP A 170 -2.94 -3.31 -5.08
N MET A 171 -3.37 -2.99 -6.30
CA MET A 171 -4.66 -3.36 -6.85
C MET A 171 -4.87 -4.87 -6.83
N ALA A 172 -6.09 -5.29 -6.55
CA ALA A 172 -6.51 -6.69 -6.61
C ALA A 172 -7.95 -6.78 -7.09
N ALA A 173 -8.18 -7.55 -8.14
CA ALA A 173 -9.54 -7.93 -8.49
C ALA A 173 -10.15 -8.84 -7.41
N PRO A 174 -11.48 -8.79 -7.20
CA PRO A 174 -12.16 -9.76 -6.37
C PRO A 174 -11.85 -11.18 -6.82
N THR A 175 -11.51 -12.07 -5.87
CA THR A 175 -11.15 -13.44 -6.18
C THR A 175 -12.38 -14.23 -6.65
N THR A 176 -12.21 -14.98 -7.74
CA THR A 176 -13.24 -15.88 -8.26
C THR A 176 -13.16 -17.28 -7.65
N GLY A 177 -12.02 -17.60 -7.02
CA GLY A 177 -11.67 -18.94 -6.53
C GLY A 177 -10.98 -19.82 -7.58
N HIS A 178 -10.93 -19.39 -8.85
CA HIS A 178 -10.19 -20.07 -9.90
C HIS A 178 -8.80 -19.42 -10.07
N ARG A 179 -7.76 -20.15 -9.68
CA ARG A 179 -6.39 -19.63 -9.66
C ARG A 179 -5.94 -19.01 -10.99
N SER A 180 -6.23 -19.64 -12.11
CA SER A 180 -5.84 -19.12 -13.43
C SER A 180 -6.56 -17.81 -13.77
N THR A 181 -7.86 -17.73 -13.52
CA THR A 181 -8.65 -16.51 -13.76
C THR A 181 -8.20 -15.38 -12.85
N ASP A 182 -7.99 -15.67 -11.57
CA ASP A 182 -7.52 -14.66 -10.61
C ASP A 182 -6.12 -14.16 -10.97
N HIS A 183 -5.25 -15.05 -11.46
CA HIS A 183 -3.91 -14.69 -11.94
C HIS A 183 -3.96 -13.77 -13.17
N LEU A 184 -4.75 -14.11 -14.20
CA LEU A 184 -4.91 -13.28 -15.40
C LEU A 184 -5.46 -11.88 -15.06
N ARG A 185 -6.42 -11.78 -14.14
CA ARG A 185 -6.95 -10.49 -13.68
C ARG A 185 -5.89 -9.63 -13.00
N ILE A 186 -5.03 -10.22 -12.20
CA ILE A 186 -3.91 -9.49 -11.56
C ILE A 186 -2.89 -9.02 -12.60
N VAL A 187 -2.58 -9.86 -13.60
CA VAL A 187 -1.66 -9.47 -14.68
C VAL A 187 -2.25 -8.31 -15.48
N ALA A 188 -3.53 -8.38 -15.87
CA ALA A 188 -4.20 -7.29 -16.59
C ALA A 188 -4.20 -5.97 -15.80
N LEU A 189 -4.43 -6.02 -14.48
CA LEU A 189 -4.31 -4.82 -13.64
C LEU A 189 -2.88 -4.29 -13.56
N ALA A 190 -1.88 -5.18 -13.53
CA ALA A 190 -0.49 -4.78 -13.52
C ALA A 190 -0.06 -4.16 -14.85
N GLU A 191 -0.56 -4.67 -15.97
CA GLU A 191 -0.33 -4.13 -17.33
C GLU A 191 -0.97 -2.75 -17.48
N ALA A 192 -2.24 -2.60 -17.10
CA ALA A 192 -2.91 -1.29 -17.12
C ALA A 192 -2.19 -0.26 -16.23
N ALA A 193 -1.72 -0.69 -15.06
CA ALA A 193 -0.93 0.16 -14.18
C ALA A 193 0.44 0.51 -14.78
N LEU A 194 1.05 -0.39 -15.57
CA LEU A 194 2.29 -0.11 -16.27
C LEU A 194 2.08 0.86 -17.43
N ASP A 195 1.00 0.70 -18.21
CA ASP A 195 0.63 1.65 -19.28
C ASP A 195 0.55 3.08 -18.72
N PHE A 196 -0.16 3.24 -17.62
CA PHE A 196 -0.24 4.53 -16.92
C PHE A 196 1.13 5.00 -16.41
N ALA A 197 1.93 4.10 -15.82
CA ALA A 197 3.24 4.45 -15.29
C ALA A 197 4.21 4.92 -16.38
N GLU A 198 4.22 4.29 -17.54
CA GLU A 198 5.05 4.67 -18.70
C GLU A 198 4.68 6.06 -19.25
N ASP A 199 3.39 6.43 -19.14
CA ASP A 199 2.90 7.74 -19.56
C ASP A 199 3.28 8.87 -18.58
N VAL A 200 3.25 8.61 -17.25
CA VAL A 200 3.37 9.66 -16.24
C VAL A 200 4.74 9.73 -15.55
N LEU A 201 5.55 8.67 -15.59
CA LEU A 201 6.82 8.64 -14.86
C LEU A 201 7.83 9.64 -15.42
N ALA A 202 8.50 10.32 -14.51
CA ALA A 202 9.72 11.07 -14.82
C ALA A 202 10.87 10.08 -15.14
N PRO A 203 11.86 10.49 -15.97
CA PRO A 203 13.09 9.73 -16.13
C PRO A 203 13.74 9.42 -14.78
N GLY A 204 14.16 8.18 -14.57
CA GLY A 204 14.68 7.71 -13.28
C GLY A 204 13.63 7.26 -12.29
N GLY A 205 12.34 7.43 -12.60
CA GLY A 205 11.21 7.05 -11.74
C GLY A 205 11.12 5.56 -11.45
N ALA A 206 10.21 5.19 -10.56
CA ALA A 206 10.02 3.82 -10.11
C ALA A 206 8.56 3.36 -10.27
N TYR A 207 8.40 2.10 -10.59
CA TYR A 207 7.11 1.40 -10.65
C TYR A 207 7.12 0.19 -9.73
N VAL A 208 6.07 0.06 -8.91
CA VAL A 208 5.88 -1.06 -8.00
C VAL A 208 4.49 -1.63 -8.21
N CYS A 209 4.38 -2.89 -8.53
CA CYS A 209 3.07 -3.53 -8.66
C CYS A 209 3.02 -4.90 -8.01
N LYS A 210 1.82 -5.25 -7.52
CA LYS A 210 1.51 -6.57 -7.03
C LYS A 210 1.31 -7.53 -8.19
N VAL A 211 1.93 -8.70 -8.08
CA VAL A 211 1.79 -9.84 -8.99
C VAL A 211 1.60 -11.12 -8.19
N PHE A 212 1.10 -12.17 -8.82
CA PHE A 212 1.08 -13.50 -8.23
C PHE A 212 2.18 -14.37 -8.82
N ALA A 213 2.86 -15.14 -7.99
CA ALA A 213 3.79 -16.15 -8.47
C ALA A 213 3.05 -17.20 -9.32
N GLY A 214 3.40 -17.33 -10.61
CA GLY A 214 2.72 -18.31 -11.44
C GLY A 214 2.92 -18.24 -12.96
N GLY A 215 3.69 -17.26 -13.48
CA GLY A 215 4.27 -17.40 -14.83
C GLY A 215 3.53 -16.76 -16.02
N ALA A 216 2.39 -16.07 -15.86
CA ALA A 216 1.78 -15.28 -16.94
C ALA A 216 2.41 -13.89 -17.10
N GLU A 217 3.53 -13.63 -16.43
CA GLU A 217 4.20 -12.32 -16.33
C GLU A 217 5.22 -12.06 -17.45
N GLY A 218 5.32 -12.95 -18.46
CA GLY A 218 6.41 -12.90 -19.45
C GLY A 218 6.46 -11.57 -20.22
N GLU A 219 5.32 -11.11 -20.73
CA GLU A 219 5.22 -9.85 -21.49
C GLU A 219 5.41 -8.63 -20.59
N LEU A 220 4.76 -8.61 -19.43
CA LEU A 220 4.94 -7.57 -18.42
C LEU A 220 6.41 -7.42 -18.03
N LEU A 221 7.10 -8.53 -17.75
CA LEU A 221 8.52 -8.51 -17.39
C LEU A 221 9.43 -8.09 -18.56
N ALA A 222 9.10 -8.46 -19.78
CA ALA A 222 9.83 -8.02 -20.97
C ALA A 222 9.74 -6.50 -21.14
N ARG A 223 8.52 -5.92 -21.03
CA ARG A 223 8.31 -4.47 -21.08
C ARG A 223 9.03 -3.74 -19.95
N LEU A 224 8.94 -4.26 -18.74
CA LEU A 224 9.63 -3.65 -17.59
C LEU A 224 11.16 -3.65 -17.79
N LYS A 225 11.75 -4.73 -18.30
CA LYS A 225 13.19 -4.79 -18.60
C LYS A 225 13.60 -3.85 -19.72
N ALA A 226 12.74 -3.66 -20.72
CA ALA A 226 12.97 -2.70 -21.80
C ALA A 226 12.97 -1.26 -21.29
N ASN A 227 12.05 -0.91 -20.38
CA ASN A 227 11.77 0.46 -19.98
C ASN A 227 12.42 0.89 -18.66
N PHE A 228 12.97 -0.03 -17.86
CA PHE A 228 13.61 0.27 -16.58
C PHE A 228 15.03 -0.27 -16.49
N THR A 229 15.86 0.41 -15.72
CA THR A 229 17.25 0.00 -15.49
C THR A 229 17.37 -1.24 -14.64
N SER A 230 16.48 -1.40 -13.65
CA SER A 230 16.47 -2.54 -12.74
C SER A 230 15.06 -3.04 -12.51
N VAL A 231 14.87 -4.36 -12.62
CA VAL A 231 13.59 -5.05 -12.33
C VAL A 231 13.85 -6.17 -11.36
N LYS A 232 13.20 -6.14 -10.21
CA LYS A 232 13.38 -7.12 -9.14
C LYS A 232 12.05 -7.59 -8.59
N HIS A 233 11.98 -8.85 -8.17
CA HIS A 233 10.86 -9.37 -7.40
C HIS A 233 11.15 -9.25 -5.91
N ALA A 234 10.13 -8.91 -5.14
CA ALA A 234 10.19 -8.85 -3.69
C ALA A 234 8.93 -9.47 -3.08
N LYS A 235 9.12 -10.17 -1.96
CA LYS A 235 8.03 -10.61 -1.08
C LYS A 235 8.28 -10.00 0.29
N PRO A 236 7.60 -8.90 0.64
CA PRO A 236 7.71 -8.32 1.98
C PRO A 236 7.34 -9.35 3.06
N LYS A 237 7.97 -9.28 4.23
CA LYS A 237 7.62 -10.14 5.38
C LYS A 237 6.19 -9.89 5.85
N ALA A 238 5.72 -8.65 5.63
CA ALA A 238 4.33 -8.28 5.87
C ALA A 238 3.34 -8.95 4.90
N SER A 239 3.76 -9.52 3.76
CA SER A 239 2.93 -10.43 2.96
C SER A 239 2.76 -11.75 3.68
N ARG A 240 1.54 -12.32 3.65
CA ARG A 240 1.30 -13.61 4.30
C ARG A 240 2.13 -14.71 3.65
N SER A 241 2.66 -15.62 4.46
CA SER A 241 3.50 -16.73 3.98
C SER A 241 2.78 -17.65 2.99
N ASP A 242 1.48 -17.89 3.22
CA ASP A 242 0.59 -18.73 2.42
C ASP A 242 0.04 -18.01 1.15
N SER A 243 0.27 -16.71 1.00
CA SER A 243 -0.14 -15.95 -0.19
C SER A 243 0.85 -16.12 -1.34
N ALA A 244 0.32 -16.29 -2.56
CA ALA A 244 1.10 -16.24 -3.80
C ALA A 244 1.58 -14.81 -4.16
N GLU A 245 1.17 -13.81 -3.40
CA GLU A 245 1.48 -12.40 -3.61
C GLU A 245 2.98 -12.13 -3.57
N LYS A 246 3.45 -11.42 -4.59
CA LYS A 246 4.78 -10.81 -4.70
C LYS A 246 4.63 -9.40 -5.28
N TYR A 247 5.71 -8.67 -5.26
CA TYR A 247 5.81 -7.35 -5.91
C TYR A 247 6.91 -7.37 -6.94
N VAL A 248 6.62 -6.80 -8.11
CA VAL A 248 7.66 -6.37 -9.03
C VAL A 248 8.03 -4.94 -8.67
N VAL A 249 9.31 -4.68 -8.54
CA VAL A 249 9.90 -3.36 -8.28
C VAL A 249 10.81 -3.04 -9.44
N ALA A 250 10.40 -2.07 -10.26
CA ALA A 250 11.15 -1.57 -11.40
C ALA A 250 11.63 -0.14 -11.09
N THR A 251 12.92 0.13 -11.26
CA THR A 251 13.53 1.42 -10.94
C THR A 251 14.38 1.93 -12.08
N GLY A 252 14.53 3.25 -12.18
CA GLY A 252 15.28 3.88 -13.23
C GLY A 252 14.55 3.84 -14.57
N PHE A 253 13.33 4.41 -14.60
CA PHE A 253 12.53 4.53 -15.80
C PHE A 253 13.30 5.26 -16.90
N ARG A 254 13.36 4.66 -18.08
CA ARG A 254 13.99 5.21 -19.28
C ARG A 254 12.86 5.66 -20.20
N LYS A 255 12.55 6.96 -20.18
CA LYS A 255 11.58 7.51 -21.12
C LYS A 255 12.21 7.40 -22.50
N SER A 256 11.76 6.43 -23.31
CA SER A 256 12.06 6.41 -24.74
C SER A 256 11.50 7.71 -25.31
N GLY A 257 12.34 8.52 -25.94
CA GLY A 257 11.84 9.64 -26.74
C GLY A 257 10.85 9.09 -27.80
N PRO A 258 10.00 9.94 -28.39
CA PRO A 258 9.22 9.54 -29.53
C PRO A 258 10.20 8.86 -30.51
N ALA A 259 9.82 7.68 -31.02
CA ALA A 259 10.60 7.01 -32.04
C ALA A 259 10.87 8.07 -33.14
N GLU A 260 12.14 8.43 -33.34
CA GLU A 260 12.50 9.24 -34.50
C GLU A 260 11.96 8.45 -35.70
N GLU A 261 10.94 9.01 -36.36
CA GLU A 261 10.54 8.52 -37.67
C GLU A 261 11.79 8.60 -38.53
N ILE A 262 12.38 7.43 -38.80
CA ILE A 262 13.43 7.30 -39.80
C ILE A 262 12.71 7.59 -41.11
N THR A 263 12.70 8.85 -41.54
CA THR A 263 12.42 9.22 -42.93
C THR A 263 13.57 8.66 -43.73
N GLU A 264 13.37 7.48 -44.30
CA GLU A 264 14.18 7.00 -45.41
C GLU A 264 13.96 8.01 -46.56
N GLU A 265 14.89 8.95 -46.69
CA GLU A 265 15.05 9.70 -47.96
C GLU A 265 15.42 8.68 -49.03
N ILE A 266 14.43 8.29 -49.81
CA ILE A 266 14.67 7.55 -51.06
C ILE A 266 15.31 8.57 -52.03
N GLU A 267 16.64 8.64 -52.05
CA GLU A 267 17.38 9.26 -53.14
C GLU A 267 17.03 8.52 -54.41
N GLY A 268 16.14 9.12 -55.18
CA GLY A 268 15.85 8.68 -56.54
C GLY A 268 17.06 8.89 -57.45
N ASP A 269 17.78 7.83 -57.73
CA ASP A 269 18.82 7.81 -58.76
C ASP A 269 18.14 7.86 -60.15
N SER A 270 17.93 9.09 -60.64
CA SER A 270 17.56 9.34 -62.02
C SER A 270 18.80 9.25 -62.90
N LYS A 271 19.11 8.06 -63.37
CA LYS A 271 20.05 7.90 -64.50
C LYS A 271 19.30 8.11 -65.78
N ASP A 272 19.52 9.29 -66.34
CA ASP A 272 19.24 9.68 -67.69
C ASP A 272 19.75 8.64 -68.68
N ALA A 273 18.86 8.21 -69.54
CA ALA A 273 19.18 7.58 -70.83
C ALA A 273 19.05 8.65 -71.89
N ASN A 274 20.11 9.01 -72.50
CA ASN A 274 20.19 9.76 -73.77
C ASN A 274 20.90 8.91 -74.82
N PRO A 275 20.75 9.18 -76.13
CA PRO A 275 19.67 9.07 -77.07
C PRO A 275 19.85 7.89 -77.96
#